data_404d08fe88d44fd957b4288524e8fbb8
#
_entry.id   404d08fe88d44fd957b4288524e8fbb8
#
_cell.length_a   1.000
_cell.length_b   1.000
_cell.length_c   1.000
_cell.angle_alpha   90.00
_cell.angle_beta   90.00
_cell.angle_gamma   90.00
#
_symmetry.space_group_name_H-M   'P 1'
#
loop_
_entity.id
_entity.type
_entity.pdbx_description
1 polymer ?
#
loop_
_entity_poly.entity_id
_entity_poly.type
_entity_poly.pdbx_seq_one_letter_code
_entity_poly.pdbx_strand_id
1 'polypeptide(L)'
;AFCKAADKLCFKVTLPVMLFLDMGSVDILHDFQPRFVLFCFAATLVGILAVWAGAKRFLKDKALVGEFVQAGYRSSAAVLGVAFIQNIYGSAGMAPLMIFGSVPLFNIFAVLILMLESPEQRGVPDPKQLLRGVATNPILLGIVFGTVYALLPFTLPQIATKTISSIASLTTPLSLLSIGASFEGTKAIKKLGPTLAAAFIKTVGLCLLYTSPSPRD
;
A
#
# COMPACT_ATOMS: atom_id res chain seq x y z
N ALA A 1 12.16 0.52 23.61
CA ALA A 1 13.12 1.38 22.88
C ALA A 1 13.36 0.84 21.46
N PHE A 2 13.68 -0.43 21.27
CA PHE A 2 13.99 -1.06 19.98
C PHE A 2 12.86 -0.91 18.96
N CYS A 3 11.61 -1.31 19.27
CA CYS A 3 10.48 -1.26 18.33
C CYS A 3 10.26 0.16 17.80
N LYS A 4 10.28 1.19 18.66
CA LYS A 4 10.14 2.59 18.23
C LYS A 4 11.25 3.05 17.28
N ALA A 5 12.47 2.58 17.49
CA ALA A 5 13.60 2.91 16.62
C ALA A 5 13.47 2.16 15.28
N ALA A 6 13.11 0.88 15.31
CA ALA A 6 12.86 0.06 14.13
C ALA A 6 11.71 0.62 13.28
N ASP A 7 10.57 0.96 13.89
CA ASP A 7 9.44 1.57 13.20
C ASP A 7 9.81 2.90 12.54
N LYS A 8 10.58 3.74 13.26
CA LYS A 8 11.04 5.02 12.71
C LYS A 8 11.99 4.83 11.54
N LEU A 9 12.88 3.85 11.59
CA LEU A 9 13.79 3.51 10.49
C LEU A 9 13.00 2.95 9.30
N CYS A 10 12.07 2.04 9.55
CA CYS A 10 11.19 1.50 8.52
C CYS A 10 10.41 2.62 7.82
N PHE A 11 9.72 3.47 8.56
CA PHE A 11 8.85 4.49 8.00
C PHE A 11 9.63 5.59 7.25
N LYS A 12 10.80 5.99 7.76
CA LYS A 12 11.55 7.12 7.21
C LYS A 12 12.55 6.75 6.12
N VAL A 13 13.04 5.51 6.11
CA VAL A 13 14.12 5.10 5.22
C VAL A 13 13.74 3.89 4.40
N THR A 14 13.51 2.72 5.02
CA THR A 14 13.45 1.49 4.24
C THR A 14 12.17 1.36 3.41
N LEU A 15 11.00 1.77 3.93
CA LEU A 15 9.74 1.79 3.18
C LEU A 15 9.76 2.74 1.98
N PRO A 16 10.19 4.01 2.11
CA PRO A 16 10.34 4.90 0.96
C PRO A 16 11.28 4.35 -0.12
N VAL A 17 12.40 3.75 0.29
CA VAL A 17 13.38 3.16 -0.63
C VAL A 17 12.80 1.93 -1.32
N MET A 18 12.08 1.08 -0.62
CA MET A 18 11.39 -0.08 -1.20
C MET A 18 10.36 0.37 -2.25
N LEU A 19 9.53 1.36 -1.92
CA LEU A 19 8.51 1.87 -2.84
C LEU A 19 9.12 2.61 -4.04
N PHE A 20 10.26 3.27 -3.86
CA PHE A 20 11.02 3.83 -4.96
C PHE A 20 11.44 2.74 -5.96
N LEU A 21 11.97 1.61 -5.48
CA LEU A 21 12.34 0.49 -6.35
C LEU A 21 11.13 -0.16 -7.01
N ASP A 22 10.06 -0.41 -6.25
CA ASP A 22 8.83 -1.01 -6.76
C ASP A 22 8.25 -0.20 -7.92
N MET A 23 8.18 1.13 -7.77
CA MET A 23 7.70 2.02 -8.82
C MET A 23 8.71 2.16 -9.97
N GLY A 24 10.00 2.22 -9.65
CA GLY A 24 11.07 2.38 -10.63
C GLY A 24 11.34 1.14 -11.50
N SER A 25 10.85 -0.04 -11.07
CA SER A 25 11.00 -1.30 -11.83
C SER A 25 9.88 -1.53 -12.85
N VAL A 26 8.87 -0.67 -12.89
CA VAL A 26 7.76 -0.79 -13.85
C VAL A 26 8.18 -0.26 -15.22
N ASP A 27 8.20 -1.12 -16.23
CA ASP A 27 8.42 -0.69 -17.61
C ASP A 27 7.14 -0.07 -18.19
N ILE A 28 7.02 1.24 -17.99
CA ILE A 28 5.81 1.99 -18.40
C ILE A 28 5.80 2.23 -19.92
N LEU A 29 6.98 2.24 -20.57
CA LEU A 29 7.09 2.70 -21.95
C LEU A 29 6.77 1.63 -23.00
N HIS A 30 7.05 0.34 -22.70
CA HIS A 30 6.91 -0.73 -23.68
C HIS A 30 5.56 -1.47 -23.66
N ASP A 31 4.92 -1.60 -22.47
CA ASP A 31 3.70 -2.40 -22.32
C ASP A 31 2.51 -1.60 -21.79
N PHE A 32 2.55 -0.25 -21.90
CA PHE A 32 1.52 0.61 -21.33
C PHE A 32 0.15 0.41 -21.98
N GLN A 33 -0.76 -0.21 -21.23
CA GLN A 33 -2.17 -0.34 -21.62
C GLN A 33 -3.04 0.62 -20.79
N PRO A 34 -3.34 1.82 -21.29
CA PRO A 34 -4.02 2.86 -20.52
C PRO A 34 -5.41 2.42 -20.02
N ARG A 35 -6.12 1.60 -20.79
CA ARG A 35 -7.44 1.08 -20.41
C ARG A 35 -7.34 0.16 -19.18
N PHE A 36 -6.33 -0.71 -19.13
CA PHE A 36 -6.11 -1.62 -18.02
C PHE A 36 -5.66 -0.87 -16.76
N VAL A 37 -4.73 0.06 -16.90
CA VAL A 37 -4.28 0.91 -15.78
C VAL A 37 -5.42 1.74 -15.22
N LEU A 38 -6.25 2.33 -16.08
CA LEU A 38 -7.43 3.12 -15.66
C LEU A 38 -8.47 2.22 -14.96
N PHE A 39 -8.68 1.01 -15.45
CA PHE A 39 -9.56 0.04 -14.79
C PHE A 39 -9.04 -0.31 -13.39
N CYS A 40 -7.75 -0.65 -13.26
CA CYS A 40 -7.13 -0.95 -11.97
C CYS A 40 -7.22 0.24 -11.01
N PHE A 41 -6.98 1.45 -11.50
CA PHE A 41 -7.11 2.68 -10.74
C PHE A 41 -8.56 2.89 -10.24
N ALA A 42 -9.54 2.80 -11.15
CA ALA A 42 -10.96 2.98 -10.82
C ALA A 42 -11.46 1.90 -9.85
N ALA A 43 -11.16 0.63 -10.10
CA ALA A 43 -11.55 -0.49 -9.24
C ALA A 43 -10.93 -0.35 -7.84
N THR A 44 -9.67 0.04 -7.75
CA THR A 44 -8.98 0.29 -6.49
C THR A 44 -9.62 1.46 -5.74
N LEU A 45 -9.88 2.57 -6.42
CA LEU A 45 -10.52 3.74 -5.82
C LEU A 45 -11.91 3.40 -5.28
N VAL A 46 -12.74 2.72 -6.07
CA VAL A 46 -14.09 2.27 -5.66
C VAL A 46 -13.99 1.33 -4.46
N GLY A 47 -13.06 0.37 -4.48
CA GLY A 47 -12.82 -0.55 -3.37
C GLY A 47 -12.44 0.17 -2.07
N ILE A 48 -11.52 1.13 -2.13
CA ILE A 48 -11.11 1.94 -0.97
C ILE A 48 -12.32 2.72 -0.43
N LEU A 49 -13.04 3.44 -1.29
CA LEU A 49 -14.17 4.26 -0.89
C LEU A 49 -15.32 3.41 -0.31
N ALA A 50 -15.59 2.25 -0.90
CA ALA A 50 -16.62 1.32 -0.41
C ALA A 50 -16.29 0.79 0.99
N VAL A 51 -15.03 0.34 1.21
CA VAL A 51 -14.57 -0.12 2.54
C VAL A 51 -14.59 1.02 3.55
N TRP A 52 -14.18 2.22 3.16
CA TRP A 52 -14.18 3.38 4.04
C TRP A 52 -15.60 3.82 4.41
N ALA A 53 -16.51 3.94 3.46
CA ALA A 53 -17.91 4.26 3.71
C ALA A 53 -18.58 3.18 4.57
N GLY A 54 -18.33 1.90 4.29
CA GLY A 54 -18.81 0.78 5.09
C GLY A 54 -18.28 0.81 6.53
N ALA A 55 -16.98 1.06 6.72
CA ALA A 55 -16.39 1.19 8.03
C ALA A 55 -17.01 2.35 8.84
N LYS A 56 -17.18 3.51 8.22
CA LYS A 56 -17.84 4.66 8.86
C LYS A 56 -19.28 4.36 9.28
N ARG A 57 -20.01 3.57 8.49
CA ARG A 57 -21.44 3.27 8.74
C ARG A 57 -21.64 2.19 9.78
N PHE A 58 -20.83 1.11 9.74
CA PHE A 58 -21.08 -0.11 10.49
C PHE A 58 -20.18 -0.29 11.72
N LEU A 59 -18.99 0.34 11.75
CA LEU A 59 -18.08 0.19 12.88
C LEU A 59 -18.57 1.02 14.07
N LYS A 60 -18.75 0.34 15.22
CA LYS A 60 -19.19 0.98 16.48
C LYS A 60 -18.08 1.85 17.07
N ASP A 61 -16.84 1.35 17.07
CA ASP A 61 -15.68 2.06 17.57
C ASP A 61 -15.06 2.91 16.46
N LYS A 62 -15.34 4.20 16.49
CA LYS A 62 -14.85 5.15 15.47
C LYS A 62 -13.34 5.36 15.51
N ALA A 63 -12.69 5.08 16.63
CA ALA A 63 -11.23 5.15 16.73
C ALA A 63 -10.51 4.08 15.90
N LEU A 64 -11.20 2.98 15.56
CA LEU A 64 -10.65 1.89 14.76
C LEU A 64 -10.90 2.04 13.25
N VAL A 65 -11.63 3.07 12.81
CA VAL A 65 -12.03 3.21 11.40
C VAL A 65 -10.80 3.26 10.49
N GLY A 66 -9.81 4.09 10.81
CA GLY A 66 -8.60 4.23 10.01
C GLY A 66 -7.85 2.89 9.85
N GLU A 67 -7.61 2.19 10.96
CA GLU A 67 -6.91 0.90 10.98
C GLU A 67 -7.70 -0.20 10.25
N PHE A 68 -9.03 -0.25 10.49
CA PHE A 68 -9.92 -1.21 9.85
C PHE A 68 -9.95 -1.05 8.33
N VAL A 69 -10.06 0.17 7.85
CA VAL A 69 -10.07 0.46 6.41
C VAL A 69 -8.74 0.03 5.78
N GLN A 70 -7.60 0.36 6.42
CA GLN A 70 -6.28 -0.09 5.97
C GLN A 70 -6.20 -1.63 5.88
N ALA A 71 -6.65 -2.33 6.91
CA ALA A 71 -6.66 -3.79 6.92
C ALA A 71 -7.57 -4.38 5.84
N GLY A 72 -8.69 -3.72 5.54
CA GLY A 72 -9.68 -4.18 4.58
C GLY A 72 -9.27 -4.06 3.13
N TYR A 73 -8.63 -2.95 2.71
CA TYR A 73 -8.34 -2.75 1.29
C TYR A 73 -6.87 -2.98 0.91
N ARG A 74 -5.93 -2.73 1.82
CA ARG A 74 -4.50 -2.77 1.48
C ARG A 74 -4.02 -4.20 1.22
N SER A 75 -3.48 -4.44 0.03
CA SER A 75 -2.92 -5.74 -0.34
C SER A 75 -1.40 -5.65 -0.60
N SER A 76 -0.73 -6.81 -0.54
CA SER A 76 0.69 -6.95 -0.89
C SER A 76 0.84 -7.42 -2.34
N ALA A 77 0.16 -6.73 -3.26
CA ALA A 77 0.14 -7.11 -4.67
C ALA A 77 1.53 -7.07 -5.31
N ALA A 78 2.33 -6.05 -4.96
CA ALA A 78 3.67 -5.88 -5.50
C ALA A 78 4.65 -7.00 -5.11
N VAL A 79 4.58 -7.51 -3.89
CA VAL A 79 5.54 -8.52 -3.41
C VAL A 79 5.00 -9.92 -3.60
N LEU A 80 3.85 -10.25 -3.00
CA LEU A 80 3.29 -11.59 -3.06
C LEU A 80 2.59 -11.86 -4.39
N GLY A 81 1.82 -10.91 -4.90
CA GLY A 81 1.05 -11.09 -6.14
C GLY A 81 1.96 -11.37 -7.33
N VAL A 82 2.99 -10.56 -7.54
CA VAL A 82 3.95 -10.74 -8.63
C VAL A 82 4.71 -12.06 -8.48
N ALA A 83 5.18 -12.38 -7.27
CA ALA A 83 5.89 -13.63 -7.04
C ALA A 83 5.03 -14.87 -7.37
N PHE A 84 3.75 -14.87 -7.00
CA PHE A 84 2.81 -15.94 -7.36
C PHE A 84 2.60 -16.03 -8.88
N ILE A 85 2.36 -14.89 -9.53
CA ILE A 85 2.16 -14.85 -10.99
C ILE A 85 3.40 -15.38 -11.73
N GLN A 86 4.59 -14.94 -11.35
CA GLN A 86 5.84 -15.41 -11.92
C GLN A 86 6.07 -16.91 -11.71
N ASN A 87 5.75 -17.44 -10.52
CA ASN A 87 5.89 -18.87 -10.23
C ASN A 87 4.88 -19.74 -10.97
N ILE A 88 3.66 -19.25 -11.20
CA ILE A 88 2.61 -20.02 -11.88
C ILE A 88 2.73 -19.93 -13.39
N TYR A 89 2.99 -18.75 -13.93
CA TYR A 89 2.94 -18.47 -15.36
C TYR A 89 4.32 -18.29 -16.02
N GLY A 90 5.39 -18.31 -15.23
CA GLY A 90 6.76 -18.10 -15.74
C GLY A 90 7.10 -16.65 -16.11
N SER A 91 6.12 -15.74 -16.08
CA SER A 91 6.32 -14.32 -16.35
C SER A 91 5.43 -13.45 -15.47
N ALA A 92 5.81 -12.21 -15.23
CA ALA A 92 5.00 -11.27 -14.46
C ALA A 92 3.75 -10.78 -15.22
N GLY A 93 3.71 -10.95 -16.55
CA GLY A 93 2.61 -10.51 -17.40
C GLY A 93 2.23 -9.05 -17.20
N MET A 94 0.95 -8.77 -16.99
CA MET A 94 0.43 -7.40 -16.77
C MET A 94 0.48 -6.95 -15.30
N ALA A 95 1.07 -7.73 -14.39
CA ALA A 95 1.14 -7.39 -12.96
C ALA A 95 1.85 -6.06 -12.67
N PRO A 96 2.96 -5.68 -13.36
CA PRO A 96 3.56 -4.36 -13.18
C PRO A 96 2.62 -3.20 -13.46
N LEU A 97 1.79 -3.29 -14.50
CA LEU A 97 0.79 -2.27 -14.83
C LEU A 97 -0.31 -2.15 -13.76
N MET A 98 -0.74 -3.29 -13.20
CA MET A 98 -1.67 -3.30 -12.07
C MET A 98 -1.06 -2.61 -10.84
N ILE A 99 0.21 -2.85 -10.56
CA ILE A 99 0.94 -2.20 -9.46
C ILE A 99 0.96 -0.69 -9.68
N PHE A 100 1.30 -0.25 -10.88
CA PHE A 100 1.33 1.17 -11.23
C PHE A 100 -0.04 1.85 -11.04
N GLY A 101 -1.14 1.18 -11.42
CA GLY A 101 -2.51 1.69 -11.24
C GLY A 101 -3.01 1.69 -9.79
N SER A 102 -2.54 0.75 -8.94
CA SER A 102 -3.13 0.50 -7.62
C SER A 102 -2.26 0.98 -6.46
N VAL A 103 -0.95 0.76 -6.49
CA VAL A 103 -0.07 1.00 -5.33
C VAL A 103 0.06 2.47 -4.95
N PRO A 104 0.14 3.44 -5.89
CA PRO A 104 0.12 4.86 -5.53
C PRO A 104 -1.15 5.22 -4.75
N LEU A 105 -2.32 4.73 -5.20
CA LEU A 105 -3.59 4.95 -4.50
C LEU A 105 -3.58 4.36 -3.09
N PHE A 106 -3.13 3.11 -2.94
CA PHE A 106 -3.05 2.47 -1.62
C PHE A 106 -2.26 3.32 -0.62
N ASN A 107 -1.15 3.90 -1.05
CA ASN A 107 -0.29 4.67 -0.17
C ASN A 107 -0.80 6.09 0.07
N ILE A 108 -1.35 6.76 -0.95
CA ILE A 108 -1.97 8.09 -0.79
C ILE A 108 -3.16 8.00 0.17
N PHE A 109 -4.08 7.07 -0.09
CA PHE A 109 -5.24 6.87 0.77
C PHE A 109 -4.89 6.35 2.16
N ALA A 110 -3.80 5.57 2.30
CA ALA A 110 -3.31 5.17 3.62
C ALA A 110 -3.00 6.39 4.49
N VAL A 111 -2.24 7.33 3.95
CA VAL A 111 -1.90 8.56 4.68
C VAL A 111 -3.12 9.41 4.94
N LEU A 112 -3.96 9.64 3.91
CA LEU A 112 -5.16 10.46 4.02
C LEU A 112 -6.15 9.91 5.05
N ILE A 113 -6.46 8.61 4.99
CA ILE A 113 -7.42 7.99 5.90
C ILE A 113 -6.92 8.01 7.33
N LEU A 114 -5.64 7.66 7.57
CA LEU A 114 -5.08 7.71 8.91
C LEU A 114 -5.03 9.13 9.47
N MET A 115 -4.80 10.14 8.65
CA MET A 115 -4.84 11.54 9.09
C MET A 115 -6.28 12.01 9.39
N LEU A 116 -7.25 11.64 8.55
CA LEU A 116 -8.65 12.05 8.69
C LEU A 116 -9.39 11.34 9.82
N GLU A 117 -9.05 10.07 10.07
CA GLU A 117 -9.70 9.24 11.10
C GLU A 117 -8.87 9.14 12.39
N SER A 118 -7.81 9.95 12.54
CA SER A 118 -7.01 9.98 13.77
C SER A 118 -7.82 10.46 14.96
N PRO A 119 -7.87 9.72 16.10
CA PRO A 119 -8.59 10.12 17.29
C PRO A 119 -8.10 11.42 17.93
N GLU A 120 -6.85 11.80 17.64
CA GLU A 120 -6.23 13.02 18.17
C GLU A 120 -6.68 14.29 17.44
N GLN A 121 -7.21 14.16 16.22
CA GLN A 121 -7.73 15.29 15.44
C GLN A 121 -9.20 15.55 15.78
N ARG A 122 -9.42 16.41 16.78
CA ARG A 122 -10.75 16.97 17.09
C ARG A 122 -11.04 18.15 16.16
N GLY A 123 -11.53 17.88 14.94
CA GLY A 123 -11.94 18.92 14.00
C GLY A 123 -11.66 18.55 12.54
N VAL A 124 -12.21 19.34 11.61
CA VAL A 124 -11.89 19.21 10.19
C VAL A 124 -10.43 19.64 10.02
N PRO A 125 -9.53 18.78 9.54
CA PRO A 125 -8.13 19.14 9.37
C PRO A 125 -8.03 20.31 8.38
N ASP A 126 -7.20 21.30 8.71
CA ASP A 126 -6.90 22.39 7.79
C ASP A 126 -6.33 21.80 6.49
N PRO A 127 -6.94 22.10 5.31
CA PRO A 127 -6.49 21.55 4.03
C PRO A 127 -5.00 21.84 3.75
N LYS A 128 -4.45 22.93 4.28
CA LYS A 128 -3.02 23.22 4.18
C LYS A 128 -2.15 22.26 5.01
N GLN A 129 -2.60 21.89 6.21
CA GLN A 129 -1.89 20.91 7.05
C GLN A 129 -1.96 19.52 6.43
N LEU A 130 -3.13 19.14 5.87
CA LEU A 130 -3.31 17.89 5.17
C LEU A 130 -2.38 17.81 3.95
N LEU A 131 -2.38 18.83 3.10
CA LEU A 131 -1.53 18.90 1.91
C LEU A 131 -0.05 18.85 2.28
N ARG A 132 0.36 19.59 3.31
CA ARG A 132 1.73 19.57 3.80
C ARG A 132 2.10 18.18 4.34
N GLY A 133 1.24 17.56 5.13
CA GLY A 133 1.44 16.19 5.66
C GLY A 133 1.63 15.16 4.55
N VAL A 134 0.83 15.26 3.49
CA VAL A 134 0.95 14.42 2.29
C VAL A 134 2.26 14.71 1.54
N ALA A 135 2.54 15.99 1.25
CA ALA A 135 3.72 16.40 0.47
C ALA A 135 5.06 16.14 1.18
N THR A 136 5.08 16.12 2.51
CA THR A 136 6.30 15.84 3.30
C THR A 136 6.39 14.38 3.76
N ASN A 137 5.44 13.53 3.38
CA ASN A 137 5.45 12.13 3.76
C ASN A 137 6.55 11.38 3.00
N PRO A 138 7.52 10.76 3.69
CA PRO A 138 8.64 10.09 3.04
C PRO A 138 8.19 8.91 2.15
N ILE A 139 7.09 8.25 2.50
CA ILE A 139 6.51 7.16 1.70
C ILE A 139 6.03 7.69 0.34
N LEU A 140 5.30 8.81 0.34
CA LEU A 140 4.80 9.41 -0.89
C LEU A 140 5.93 10.00 -1.74
N LEU A 141 6.94 10.57 -1.11
CA LEU A 141 8.14 11.01 -1.82
C LEU A 141 8.86 9.84 -2.51
N GLY A 142 8.99 8.69 -1.84
CA GLY A 142 9.55 7.47 -2.44
C GLY A 142 8.78 7.04 -3.69
N ILE A 143 7.44 7.05 -3.65
CA ILE A 143 6.59 6.72 -4.80
C ILE A 143 6.78 7.72 -5.94
N VAL A 144 6.74 9.01 -5.65
CA VAL A 144 6.91 10.07 -6.67
C VAL A 144 8.26 9.96 -7.34
N PHE A 145 9.35 9.85 -6.56
CA PHE A 145 10.70 9.70 -7.13
C PHE A 145 10.85 8.40 -7.91
N GLY A 146 10.29 7.28 -7.45
CA GLY A 146 10.29 6.01 -8.17
C GLY A 146 9.54 6.10 -9.49
N THR A 147 8.36 6.72 -9.50
CA THR A 147 7.57 6.94 -10.73
C THR A 147 8.31 7.84 -11.71
N VAL A 148 8.89 8.95 -11.23
CA VAL A 148 9.72 9.83 -12.09
C VAL A 148 10.90 9.07 -12.66
N TYR A 149 11.59 8.26 -11.85
CA TYR A 149 12.71 7.44 -12.30
C TYR A 149 12.28 6.45 -13.40
N ALA A 150 11.12 5.79 -13.25
CA ALA A 150 10.59 4.86 -14.26
C ALA A 150 10.26 5.53 -15.61
N LEU A 151 10.02 6.82 -15.62
CA LEU A 151 9.74 7.60 -16.85
C LEU A 151 11.02 8.13 -17.52
N LEU A 152 12.16 8.10 -16.82
CA LEU A 152 13.42 8.60 -17.36
C LEU A 152 14.18 7.49 -18.10
N PRO A 153 14.75 7.76 -19.28
CA PRO A 153 15.58 6.79 -20.01
C PRO A 153 16.98 6.67 -19.39
N PHE A 154 17.05 6.60 -18.08
CA PHE A 154 18.30 6.56 -17.31
C PHE A 154 18.30 5.34 -16.38
N THR A 155 19.37 4.55 -16.48
CA THR A 155 19.57 3.40 -15.59
C THR A 155 20.59 3.74 -14.52
N LEU A 156 20.24 3.46 -13.25
CA LEU A 156 21.16 3.63 -12.14
C LEU A 156 22.39 2.71 -12.30
N PRO A 157 23.58 3.18 -11.90
CA PRO A 157 24.77 2.32 -11.85
C PRO A 157 24.51 1.09 -10.97
N GLN A 158 25.09 -0.05 -11.34
CA GLN A 158 24.87 -1.33 -10.68
C GLN A 158 25.15 -1.28 -9.15
N ILE A 159 26.16 -0.50 -8.75
CA ILE A 159 26.49 -0.30 -7.33
C ILE A 159 25.35 0.41 -6.60
N ALA A 160 24.79 1.48 -7.18
CA ALA A 160 23.68 2.21 -6.60
C ALA A 160 22.44 1.34 -6.48
N THR A 161 22.09 0.61 -7.55
CA THR A 161 20.92 -0.31 -7.55
C THR A 161 21.07 -1.39 -6.48
N LYS A 162 22.24 -2.02 -6.34
CA LYS A 162 22.50 -3.03 -5.30
C LYS A 162 22.38 -2.44 -3.90
N THR A 163 22.94 -1.24 -3.67
CA THR A 163 22.86 -0.57 -2.36
C THR A 163 21.41 -0.24 -1.98
N ILE A 164 20.67 0.36 -2.90
CA ILE A 164 19.26 0.70 -2.70
C ILE A 164 18.43 -0.57 -2.45
N SER A 165 18.65 -1.64 -3.23
CA SER A 165 17.98 -2.94 -3.06
C SER A 165 18.30 -3.57 -1.70
N SER A 166 19.54 -3.50 -1.23
CA SER A 166 19.92 -4.01 0.10
C SER A 166 19.22 -3.25 1.23
N ILE A 167 19.05 -1.93 1.10
CA ILE A 167 18.29 -1.14 2.07
C ILE A 167 16.79 -1.50 2.01
N ALA A 168 16.23 -1.64 0.82
CA ALA A 168 14.84 -2.02 0.61
C ALA A 168 14.52 -3.39 1.20
N SER A 169 15.41 -4.37 1.05
CA SER A 169 15.24 -5.73 1.56
C SER A 169 15.15 -5.83 3.09
N LEU A 170 15.67 -4.83 3.81
CA LEU A 170 15.54 -4.75 5.27
C LEU A 170 14.10 -4.40 5.72
N THR A 171 13.26 -3.85 4.85
CA THR A 171 11.92 -3.37 5.20
C THR A 171 11.06 -4.48 5.79
N THR A 172 10.94 -5.60 5.11
CA THR A 172 10.07 -6.71 5.52
C THR A 172 10.54 -7.36 6.83
N PRO A 173 11.80 -7.82 6.97
CA PRO A 173 12.23 -8.47 8.21
C PRO A 173 12.20 -7.51 9.41
N LEU A 174 12.61 -6.25 9.23
CA LEU A 174 12.61 -5.28 10.32
C LEU A 174 11.19 -4.91 10.76
N SER A 175 10.26 -4.75 9.83
CA SER A 175 8.85 -4.50 10.13
C SER A 175 8.20 -5.70 10.84
N LEU A 176 8.46 -6.92 10.39
CA LEU A 176 7.93 -8.13 11.03
C LEU A 176 8.48 -8.32 12.45
N LEU A 177 9.76 -8.05 12.67
CA LEU A 177 10.37 -8.10 14.00
C LEU A 177 9.75 -7.04 14.93
N SER A 178 9.54 -5.82 14.44
CA SER A 178 8.93 -4.75 15.23
C SER A 178 7.48 -5.07 15.58
N ILE A 179 6.69 -5.56 14.63
CA ILE A 179 5.29 -5.98 14.85
C ILE A 179 5.25 -7.14 15.84
N GLY A 180 6.09 -8.17 15.66
CA GLY A 180 6.14 -9.32 16.56
C GLY A 180 6.54 -8.93 17.99
N ALA A 181 7.54 -8.07 18.15
CA ALA A 181 8.00 -7.61 19.45
C ALA A 181 7.03 -6.66 20.17
N SER A 182 6.14 -6.00 19.43
CA SER A 182 5.08 -5.13 19.99
C SER A 182 3.72 -5.83 20.10
N PHE A 183 3.62 -7.11 19.74
CA PHE A 183 2.37 -7.85 19.74
C PHE A 183 1.87 -8.14 21.15
N GLU A 184 0.68 -7.62 21.47
CA GLU A 184 -0.02 -7.88 22.73
C GLU A 184 -1.23 -8.78 22.49
N GLY A 185 -1.09 -10.09 22.71
CA GLY A 185 -2.11 -11.10 22.42
C GLY A 185 -3.45 -10.83 23.10
N THR A 186 -3.44 -10.32 24.34
CA THR A 186 -4.67 -9.97 25.08
C THR A 186 -5.48 -8.85 24.45
N LYS A 187 -4.80 -7.86 23.88
CA LYS A 187 -5.45 -6.77 23.12
C LYS A 187 -5.96 -7.26 21.76
N ALA A 188 -5.21 -8.16 21.11
CA ALA A 188 -5.59 -8.75 19.83
C ALA A 188 -6.89 -9.57 19.94
N ILE A 189 -7.02 -10.39 20.99
CA ILE A 189 -8.24 -11.19 21.22
C ILE A 189 -9.48 -10.30 21.41
N LYS A 190 -9.37 -9.18 22.09
CA LYS A 190 -10.48 -8.24 22.28
C LYS A 190 -10.94 -7.60 20.96
N LYS A 191 -10.12 -7.52 19.95
CA LYS A 191 -10.40 -6.93 18.63
C LYS A 191 -10.57 -7.97 17.52
N LEU A 192 -10.74 -9.25 17.86
CA LEU A 192 -10.89 -10.34 16.88
C LEU A 192 -12.06 -10.13 15.91
N GLY A 193 -13.22 -9.66 16.37
CA GLY A 193 -14.37 -9.42 15.52
C GLY A 193 -14.09 -8.45 14.36
N PRO A 194 -13.67 -7.21 14.62
CA PRO A 194 -13.29 -6.28 13.57
C PRO A 194 -12.15 -6.80 12.68
N THR A 195 -11.17 -7.51 13.25
CA THR A 195 -10.05 -8.07 12.49
C THR A 195 -10.50 -9.13 11.50
N LEU A 196 -11.35 -10.08 11.93
CA LEU A 196 -11.91 -11.11 11.05
C LEU A 196 -12.83 -10.50 9.98
N ALA A 197 -13.62 -9.49 10.34
CA ALA A 197 -14.46 -8.78 9.37
C ALA A 197 -13.61 -8.08 8.30
N ALA A 198 -12.54 -7.39 8.67
CA ALA A 198 -11.62 -6.76 7.73
C ALA A 198 -10.92 -7.80 6.83
N ALA A 199 -10.47 -8.93 7.41
CA ALA A 199 -9.88 -10.01 6.66
C ALA A 199 -10.88 -10.63 5.65
N PHE A 200 -12.13 -10.83 6.06
CA PHE A 200 -13.19 -11.35 5.19
C PHE A 200 -13.50 -10.39 4.04
N ILE A 201 -13.64 -9.10 4.32
CA ILE A 201 -13.83 -8.06 3.29
C ILE A 201 -12.70 -8.09 2.29
N LYS A 202 -11.45 -8.21 2.77
CA LYS A 202 -10.27 -8.25 1.92
C LYS A 202 -10.22 -9.50 1.04
N THR A 203 -10.46 -10.68 1.62
CA THR A 203 -10.27 -11.96 0.90
C THR A 203 -11.46 -12.31 0.03
N VAL A 204 -12.68 -12.02 0.45
CA VAL A 204 -13.90 -12.35 -0.29
C VAL A 204 -14.45 -11.15 -1.03
N GLY A 205 -14.67 -10.03 -0.34
CA GLY A 205 -15.33 -8.86 -0.92
C GLY A 205 -14.54 -8.23 -2.06
N LEU A 206 -13.24 -7.98 -1.85
CA LEU A 206 -12.40 -7.41 -2.90
C LEU A 206 -12.03 -8.42 -3.98
N CYS A 207 -11.87 -9.72 -3.63
CA CYS A 207 -11.63 -10.75 -4.62
C CYS A 207 -12.78 -10.84 -5.64
N LEU A 208 -14.03 -10.76 -5.19
CA LEU A 208 -15.20 -10.74 -6.08
C LEU A 208 -15.24 -9.50 -7.00
N LEU A 209 -14.76 -8.35 -6.51
CA LEU A 209 -14.65 -7.13 -7.33
C LEU A 209 -13.61 -7.27 -8.47
N TYR A 210 -12.53 -8.00 -8.23
CA TYR A 210 -11.46 -8.20 -9.21
C TYR A 210 -11.71 -9.43 -10.13
N THR A 211 -12.62 -10.33 -9.78
CA THR A 211 -13.01 -11.49 -10.59
C THR A 211 -14.17 -11.21 -11.55
N SER A 212 -14.50 -9.95 -11.80
CA SER A 212 -15.39 -9.60 -12.91
C SER A 212 -14.86 -10.23 -14.21
N PRO A 213 -15.73 -10.82 -15.05
CA PRO A 213 -15.30 -11.62 -16.19
C PRO A 213 -14.32 -10.80 -17.04
N SER A 214 -13.11 -11.36 -17.20
CA SER A 214 -12.17 -10.89 -18.20
C SER A 214 -12.93 -10.95 -19.54
N PRO A 215 -13.00 -9.88 -20.31
CA PRO A 215 -13.44 -9.99 -21.69
C PRO A 215 -12.36 -10.83 -22.41
N ARG A 216 -12.55 -12.15 -22.35
CA ARG A 216 -12.02 -13.04 -23.37
C ARG A 216 -13.07 -12.97 -24.45
N ASP A 217 -12.72 -12.21 -25.46
CA ASP A 217 -12.99 -12.45 -26.90
C ASP A 217 -12.77 -11.14 -27.64
#